data_f8156f683843dcfeefe56c96ae23143e
#
_entry.id   f8156f683843dcfeefe56c96ae23143e
#
_cell.length_a   1.000
_cell.length_b   1.000
_cell.length_c   1.000
_cell.angle_alpha   90.00
_cell.angle_beta   90.00
_cell.angle_gamma   90.00
#
_symmetry.space_group_name_H-M   'P 1'
#
loop_
_entity.id
_entity.type
_entity.pdbx_description
1 polymer ?
#
loop_
_entity_poly.entity_id
_entity_poly.type
_entity_poly.pdbx_seq_one_letter_code
_entity_poly.pdbx_strand_id
1 'polypeptide(L)' 'PMDFVVSVLMEIFKHTEKTAQELTMKIHSDGSTVVGLYTFEIAEQRSLEATKLARSNGFPLQIAIEKE' A
#
# COMPACT_ATOMS: atom_id res chain seq x y z
N PRO A 1 -8.74 7.36 -4.09
CA PRO A 1 -9.95 6.84 -3.44
C PRO A 1 -9.66 5.67 -2.51
N MET A 2 -10.41 5.61 -1.44
CA MET A 2 -10.19 4.64 -0.38
C MET A 2 -10.37 3.19 -0.84
N ASP A 3 -11.35 2.94 -1.69
CA ASP A 3 -11.59 1.59 -2.20
C ASP A 3 -10.41 1.05 -2.98
N PHE A 4 -9.76 1.92 -3.74
CA PHE A 4 -8.57 1.52 -4.49
C PHE A 4 -7.42 1.17 -3.55
N VAL A 5 -7.22 1.96 -2.49
CA VAL A 5 -6.15 1.70 -1.52
C VAL A 5 -6.40 0.37 -0.80
N VAL A 6 -7.64 0.09 -0.40
CA VAL A 6 -8.01 -1.20 0.19
C VAL A 6 -7.64 -2.34 -0.76
N SER A 7 -7.99 -2.20 -2.03
CA SER A 7 -7.69 -3.19 -3.07
C SER A 7 -6.19 -3.47 -3.19
N VAL A 8 -5.37 -2.41 -3.23
CA VAL A 8 -3.91 -2.53 -3.31
C VAL A 8 -3.36 -3.27 -2.10
N LEU A 9 -3.84 -2.92 -0.91
CA LEU A 9 -3.37 -3.55 0.32
C LEU A 9 -3.73 -5.04 0.37
N MET A 10 -4.86 -5.41 -0.21
CA MET A 10 -5.25 -6.81 -0.28
C MET A 10 -4.48 -7.57 -1.37
N GLU A 11 -4.40 -7.01 -2.57
CA GLU A 11 -3.83 -7.70 -3.72
C GLU A 11 -2.31 -7.74 -3.70
N ILE A 12 -1.68 -6.63 -3.41
CA ILE A 12 -0.22 -6.52 -3.47
C ILE A 12 0.42 -6.91 -2.13
N PHE A 13 -0.14 -6.41 -1.02
CA PHE A 13 0.43 -6.62 0.30
C PHE A 13 -0.22 -7.77 1.08
N LYS A 14 -1.19 -8.43 0.48
CA LYS A 14 -1.80 -9.67 0.98
C LYS A 14 -2.48 -9.54 2.34
N HIS A 15 -2.98 -8.36 2.64
CA HIS A 15 -3.75 -8.15 3.87
C HIS A 15 -5.18 -8.67 3.71
N THR A 16 -5.80 -9.00 4.84
CA THR A 16 -7.23 -9.30 4.86
C THR A 16 -7.99 -8.00 4.58
N GLU A 17 -9.25 -8.13 4.19
CA GLU A 17 -10.08 -6.95 3.97
C GLU A 17 -10.15 -6.07 5.21
N LYS A 18 -10.35 -6.68 6.38
CA LYS A 18 -10.42 -5.93 7.63
C LYS A 18 -9.16 -5.12 7.90
N THR A 19 -7.99 -5.76 7.80
CA THR A 19 -6.72 -5.08 8.02
C THR A 19 -6.48 -4.01 6.96
N ALA A 20 -6.81 -4.31 5.69
CA ALA A 20 -6.66 -3.33 4.61
C ALA A 20 -7.52 -2.09 4.87
N GLN A 21 -8.74 -2.27 5.34
CA GLN A 21 -9.61 -1.15 5.69
C GLN A 21 -9.05 -0.34 6.85
N GLU A 22 -8.52 -0.99 7.88
CA GLU A 22 -7.93 -0.32 9.03
C GLU A 22 -6.71 0.51 8.63
N LEU A 23 -5.84 -0.07 7.79
CA LEU A 23 -4.66 0.64 7.31
C LEU A 23 -5.04 1.82 6.42
N THR A 24 -6.06 1.64 5.59
CA THR A 24 -6.54 2.71 4.72
C THR A 24 -7.07 3.88 5.55
N MET A 25 -7.80 3.60 6.61
CA MET A 25 -8.29 4.64 7.51
C MET A 25 -7.15 5.35 8.22
N LYS A 26 -6.10 4.63 8.59
CA LYS A 26 -4.91 5.23 9.18
C LYS A 26 -4.21 6.18 8.22
N ILE A 27 -4.08 5.77 6.96
CA ILE A 27 -3.51 6.63 5.93
C ILE A 27 -4.37 7.91 5.79
N HIS A 28 -5.68 7.74 5.80
CA HIS A 28 -6.60 8.86 5.66
C HIS A 28 -6.48 9.85 6.82
N SER A 29 -6.38 9.36 8.04
CA SER A 29 -6.34 10.25 9.22
C SER A 29 -4.93 10.76 9.54
N ASP A 30 -3.89 9.96 9.32
CA ASP A 30 -2.52 10.29 9.72
C ASP A 30 -1.61 10.68 8.55
N GLY A 31 -2.09 10.55 7.32
CA GLY A 31 -1.32 10.89 6.12
C GLY A 31 -0.51 9.73 5.57
N SER A 32 0.01 8.85 6.41
CA SER A 32 0.76 7.67 5.99
C SER A 32 0.78 6.63 7.09
N THR A 33 1.10 5.40 6.72
CA THR A 33 1.30 4.32 7.70
C THR A 33 2.18 3.24 7.08
N VAL A 34 2.80 2.44 7.92
CA VAL A 34 3.56 1.27 7.47
C VAL A 34 2.55 0.19 7.10
N VAL A 35 2.65 -0.33 5.88
CA VAL A 35 1.71 -1.34 5.40
C VAL A 35 2.31 -2.74 5.34
N GLY A 36 3.62 -2.88 5.58
CA GLY A 36 4.24 -4.19 5.63
C GLY A 36 5.71 -4.09 5.97
N LEU A 37 6.26 -5.20 6.43
CA LEU A 37 7.69 -5.33 6.76
C LEU A 37 8.23 -6.51 5.95
N TYR A 38 9.23 -6.25 5.14
CA TYR A 38 9.81 -7.21 4.21
C TYR A 38 11.32 -7.05 4.14
N THR A 39 12.00 -8.01 3.56
CA THR A 39 13.38 -7.78 3.12
C THR A 39 13.36 -6.66 2.09
N PHE A 40 14.48 -6.00 1.90
CA PHE A 40 14.57 -4.88 0.97
C PHE A 40 14.12 -5.28 -0.44
N GLU A 41 14.57 -6.43 -0.92
CA GLU A 41 14.22 -6.89 -2.27
C GLU A 41 12.70 -7.08 -2.44
N ILE A 42 12.06 -7.68 -1.45
CA ILE A 42 10.61 -7.90 -1.51
C ILE A 42 9.87 -6.56 -1.38
N ALA A 43 10.32 -5.70 -0.47
CA ALA A 43 9.71 -4.37 -0.32
C ALA A 43 9.78 -3.58 -1.62
N GLU A 44 10.92 -3.64 -2.31
CA GLU A 44 11.11 -2.97 -3.58
C GLU A 44 10.15 -3.52 -4.64
N GLN A 45 10.02 -4.83 -4.72
CA GLN A 45 9.12 -5.49 -5.66
C GLN A 45 7.66 -5.12 -5.40
N ARG A 46 7.23 -5.17 -4.14
CA ARG A 46 5.85 -4.82 -3.77
C ARG A 46 5.56 -3.35 -4.05
N SER A 47 6.50 -2.48 -3.73
CA SER A 47 6.36 -1.04 -3.97
C SER A 47 6.22 -0.74 -5.46
N LEU A 48 7.01 -1.41 -6.28
CA LEU A 48 6.96 -1.23 -7.73
C LEU A 48 5.62 -1.71 -8.30
N GLU A 49 5.15 -2.87 -7.87
CA GLU A 49 3.86 -3.41 -8.30
C GLU A 49 2.72 -2.46 -7.94
N ALA A 50 2.72 -1.98 -6.71
CA ALA A 50 1.67 -1.08 -6.24
C ALA A 50 1.70 0.26 -6.99
N THR A 51 2.89 0.79 -7.24
CA THR A 51 3.05 2.05 -7.98
C THR A 51 2.54 1.89 -9.42
N LYS A 52 2.87 0.79 -10.06
CA LYS A 52 2.41 0.52 -11.43
C LYS A 52 0.89 0.40 -11.48
N LEU A 53 0.32 -0.30 -10.52
CA LEU A 53 -1.13 -0.48 -10.45
C LEU A 53 -1.83 0.86 -10.26
N ALA A 54 -1.29 1.71 -9.37
CA ALA A 54 -1.85 3.03 -9.11
C ALA A 54 -1.80 3.89 -10.37
N ARG A 55 -0.67 3.89 -11.07
CA ARG A 55 -0.51 4.68 -12.30
C ARG A 55 -1.44 4.21 -13.40
N SER A 56 -1.60 2.89 -13.54
CA SER A 56 -2.51 2.32 -14.55
C SER A 56 -3.95 2.74 -14.31
N ASN A 57 -4.31 3.02 -13.07
CA ASN A 57 -5.66 3.44 -12.71
C ASN A 57 -5.79 4.96 -12.53
N GLY A 58 -4.70 5.68 -12.75
CA GLY A 58 -4.71 7.15 -12.67
C GLY A 58 -4.75 7.70 -11.26
N PHE A 59 -4.32 6.93 -10.26
CA PHE A 59 -4.35 7.37 -8.86
C PHE A 59 -2.95 7.77 -8.37
N PRO A 60 -2.82 8.91 -7.68
CA PRO A 60 -1.52 9.39 -7.19
C PRO A 60 -1.14 8.75 -5.86
N LEU A 61 -0.78 7.49 -5.86
CA LEU A 61 -0.36 6.78 -4.66
C LEU A 61 1.16 6.83 -4.55
N GLN A 62 1.65 7.23 -3.39
CA GLN A 62 3.08 7.27 -3.11
C GLN A 62 3.44 6.18 -2.12
N ILE A 63 4.50 5.44 -2.43
CA ILE A 63 4.98 4.36 -1.58
C ILE A 63 6.47 4.56 -1.37
N ALA A 64 6.89 4.51 -0.13
CA ALA A 64 8.29 4.67 0.23
C ALA A 64 8.75 3.44 1.01
N ILE A 65 10.03 3.11 0.84
CA ILE A 65 10.68 2.05 1.60
C ILE A 65 11.55 2.73 2.63
N GLU A 66 11.35 2.37 3.90
CA GLU A 66 12.16 2.90 4.99
C GLU A 66 12.86 1.76 5.69
N LYS A 67 14.11 1.97 6.01
CA LYS A 67 14.87 1.00 6.77
C LYS A 67 14.44 1.07 8.22
N GLU A 68 14.21 -0.09 8.78
CA GLU A 68 13.78 -0.22 10.16
C GLU A 68 14.86 0.18 11.17
#